data_cdaed2a3924ff429f83189e2c0552a39
#
_entry.id   cdaed2a3924ff429f83189e2c0552a39
#
_cell.length_a   1.000
_cell.length_b   1.000
_cell.length_c   1.000
_cell.angle_alpha   90.00
_cell.angle_beta   90.00
_cell.angle_gamma   90.00
#
_symmetry.space_group_name_H-M   'P 1'
#
loop_
_entity.id
_entity.type
_entity.pdbx_description
1 polymer ?
#
loop_
_entity_poly.entity_id
_entity_poly.type
_entity_poly.pdbx_seq_one_letter_code
_entity_poly.pdbx_strand_id
1 'polypeptide(L)'
;MKENFSKRVQQIIKLSKEEAIRLGHSYVGSEHLLLGLLKVEGGLGKKVLDVYDIDPIEMVAMIEDMIKTSGGTMTLGHLPLTRRAERILRNAFSEASSRGETMANDEHLLLAMLRETEGIAIEILISFALDYETVGDLIQTTEEKHKTKAPMSSEHSSKSKTPTLDHFSRDMTELARKGKLDPVIGREGEIERVAQILTRRKKNNPVLIGEPGVGKTAIIEGLAQMIIRKTVPRILQNQRILSLDLAAIVAGTKYRGQFEERLKSVMMELEMSENVIIFIDEIHTLVGAGGASGSLDASNMFKPSLARGDIHCIGATTLDEYRKYIEKDGALDRRFQKIAINPPTIDESIDILHGLK
;
A
#
# COMPACT_ATOMS: atom_id res chain seq x y z
N MET A 1 0.55 -1.10 37.91
CA MET A 1 0.87 -0.61 36.57
C MET A 1 1.69 -1.57 35.71
N LYS A 2 2.58 -2.42 36.25
CA LYS A 2 3.40 -3.34 35.42
C LYS A 2 2.62 -4.51 34.81
N GLU A 3 1.51 -4.91 35.36
CA GLU A 3 0.72 -6.08 34.94
C GLU A 3 -0.11 -5.84 33.66
N ASN A 4 -0.31 -4.58 33.27
CA ASN A 4 -1.17 -4.21 32.13
C ASN A 4 -0.39 -3.97 30.83
N PHE A 5 0.93 -4.17 30.84
CA PHE A 5 1.80 -3.91 29.71
C PHE A 5 2.52 -5.18 29.24
N SER A 6 2.57 -5.39 27.93
CA SER A 6 3.35 -6.46 27.32
C SER A 6 4.84 -6.32 27.65
N LYS A 7 5.58 -7.42 27.52
CA LYS A 7 7.05 -7.41 27.70
C LYS A 7 7.73 -6.35 26.81
N ARG A 8 7.16 -6.10 25.65
CA ARG A 8 7.68 -5.13 24.67
C ARG A 8 7.49 -3.69 25.15
N VAL A 9 6.31 -3.33 25.66
CA VAL A 9 6.07 -1.99 26.25
C VAL A 9 6.93 -1.78 27.49
N GLN A 10 7.13 -2.82 28.30
CA GLN A 10 8.05 -2.73 29.44
C GLN A 10 9.51 -2.46 28.98
N GLN A 11 9.94 -3.08 27.88
CA GLN A 11 11.24 -2.81 27.26
C GLN A 11 11.32 -1.40 26.70
N ILE A 12 10.27 -0.89 26.04
CA ILE A 12 10.19 0.50 25.57
C ILE A 12 10.37 1.46 26.74
N ILE A 13 9.65 1.27 27.85
CA ILE A 13 9.78 2.13 29.03
C ILE A 13 11.19 2.08 29.62
N LYS A 14 11.85 0.92 29.60
CA LYS A 14 13.25 0.80 30.03
C LYS A 14 14.19 1.59 29.13
N LEU A 15 14.10 1.39 27.81
CA LEU A 15 14.89 2.12 26.82
C LEU A 15 14.62 3.63 26.85
N SER A 16 13.38 4.05 27.09
CA SER A 16 13.05 5.47 27.26
C SER A 16 13.78 6.13 28.42
N LYS A 17 13.97 5.39 29.53
CA LYS A 17 14.77 5.86 30.66
C LYS A 17 16.25 5.94 30.33
N GLU A 18 16.77 4.96 29.61
CA GLU A 18 18.17 4.96 29.15
C GLU A 18 18.44 6.15 28.22
N GLU A 19 17.48 6.45 27.31
CA GLU A 19 17.58 7.61 26.42
C GLU A 19 17.48 8.95 27.18
N ALA A 20 16.61 9.06 28.17
CA ALA A 20 16.53 10.25 28.99
C ALA A 20 17.86 10.51 29.73
N ILE A 21 18.49 9.45 30.27
CA ILE A 21 19.82 9.55 30.90
C ILE A 21 20.87 9.95 29.89
N ARG A 22 20.88 9.31 28.69
CA ARG A 22 21.84 9.62 27.62
C ARG A 22 21.77 11.09 27.19
N LEU A 23 20.57 11.66 27.17
CA LEU A 23 20.30 13.04 26.77
C LEU A 23 20.46 14.04 27.94
N GLY A 24 20.79 13.56 29.14
CA GLY A 24 20.98 14.40 30.31
C GLY A 24 19.72 14.96 30.96
N HIS A 25 18.56 14.28 30.74
CA HIS A 25 17.29 14.71 31.29
C HIS A 25 17.02 14.05 32.65
N SER A 26 16.34 14.78 33.52
CA SER A 26 15.95 14.32 34.86
C SER A 26 14.53 13.68 34.91
N TYR A 27 13.88 13.52 33.76
CA TYR A 27 12.52 12.97 33.59
C TYR A 27 12.39 12.20 32.28
N VAL A 28 11.36 11.36 32.17
CA VAL A 28 10.99 10.66 30.93
C VAL A 28 9.75 11.31 30.35
N GLY A 29 9.86 11.98 29.21
CA GLY A 29 8.76 12.60 28.47
C GLY A 29 8.24 11.72 27.31
N SER A 30 7.29 12.26 26.56
CA SER A 30 6.72 11.63 25.35
C SER A 30 7.78 11.33 24.30
N GLU A 31 8.72 12.23 24.10
CA GLU A 31 9.87 12.14 23.20
C GLU A 31 10.76 10.93 23.53
N HIS A 32 11.00 10.68 24.82
CA HIS A 32 11.78 9.53 25.25
C HIS A 32 11.01 8.21 25.05
N LEU A 33 9.67 8.23 25.23
CA LEU A 33 8.84 7.07 24.91
C LEU A 33 8.88 6.74 23.40
N LEU A 34 8.89 7.76 22.54
CA LEU A 34 9.04 7.59 21.09
C LEU A 34 10.43 7.04 20.74
N LEU A 35 11.52 7.59 21.32
CA LEU A 35 12.86 7.03 21.15
C LEU A 35 12.96 5.57 21.60
N GLY A 36 12.33 5.23 22.71
CA GLY A 36 12.27 3.85 23.19
C GLY A 36 11.53 2.93 22.23
N LEU A 37 10.43 3.39 21.62
CA LEU A 37 9.65 2.66 20.63
C LEU A 37 10.47 2.39 19.36
N LEU A 38 11.21 3.38 18.86
CA LEU A 38 12.07 3.25 17.68
C LEU A 38 13.18 2.21 17.85
N LYS A 39 13.65 1.99 19.08
CA LYS A 39 14.74 1.06 19.41
C LYS A 39 14.30 -0.39 19.61
N VAL A 40 13.00 -0.65 19.77
CA VAL A 40 12.49 -2.02 19.97
C VAL A 40 12.22 -2.66 18.63
N GLU A 41 12.84 -3.82 18.37
CA GLU A 41 12.65 -4.56 17.13
C GLU A 41 11.41 -5.46 17.15
N GLY A 42 10.80 -5.63 15.97
CA GLY A 42 9.80 -6.67 15.70
C GLY A 42 8.40 -6.40 16.24
N GLY A 43 8.07 -5.17 16.67
CA GLY A 43 6.73 -4.77 17.10
C GLY A 43 5.82 -4.33 15.95
N LEU A 44 4.50 -4.29 16.19
CA LEU A 44 3.55 -3.72 15.24
C LEU A 44 3.73 -2.21 15.11
N GLY A 45 4.03 -1.51 16.20
CA GLY A 45 4.32 -0.08 16.18
C GLY A 45 5.52 0.25 15.28
N LYS A 46 6.60 -0.54 15.33
CA LYS A 46 7.73 -0.38 14.40
C LYS A 46 7.37 -0.74 12.96
N LYS A 47 6.60 -1.81 12.76
CA LYS A 47 6.13 -2.19 11.41
C LYS A 47 5.27 -1.10 10.76
N VAL A 48 4.49 -0.37 11.54
CA VAL A 48 3.75 0.80 11.06
C VAL A 48 4.73 1.84 10.52
N LEU A 49 5.78 2.16 11.26
CA LEU A 49 6.80 3.12 10.81
C LEU A 49 7.52 2.63 9.54
N ASP A 50 7.81 1.34 9.47
CA ASP A 50 8.41 0.69 8.28
C ASP A 50 7.49 0.76 7.05
N VAL A 51 6.15 0.65 7.24
CA VAL A 51 5.16 0.76 6.14
C VAL A 51 5.09 2.19 5.58
N TYR A 52 5.31 3.19 6.43
CA TYR A 52 5.37 4.59 6.00
C TYR A 52 6.76 5.00 5.48
N ASP A 53 7.68 4.04 5.31
CA ASP A 53 9.06 4.27 4.83
C ASP A 53 9.81 5.34 5.65
N ILE A 54 9.53 5.35 6.96
CA ILE A 54 10.12 6.30 7.89
C ILE A 54 11.50 5.78 8.30
N ASP A 55 12.57 6.53 7.96
CA ASP A 55 13.90 6.24 8.45
C ASP A 55 13.98 6.52 9.97
N PRO A 56 14.17 5.47 10.81
CA PRO A 56 14.30 5.64 12.24
C PRO A 56 15.47 6.56 12.62
N ILE A 57 16.52 6.63 11.80
CA ILE A 57 17.69 7.47 12.06
C ILE A 57 17.33 8.94 11.87
N GLU A 58 16.57 9.27 10.83
CA GLU A 58 16.09 10.64 10.59
C GLU A 58 15.14 11.09 11.69
N MET A 59 14.20 10.23 12.09
CA MET A 59 13.27 10.54 13.18
C MET A 59 14.02 10.76 14.51
N VAL A 60 15.00 9.92 14.84
CA VAL A 60 15.84 10.08 16.05
C VAL A 60 16.59 11.40 15.99
N ALA A 61 17.22 11.76 14.87
CA ALA A 61 17.96 13.01 14.72
C ALA A 61 17.05 14.23 14.91
N MET A 62 15.81 14.18 14.37
CA MET A 62 14.82 15.25 14.53
C MET A 62 14.36 15.37 15.98
N ILE A 63 14.13 14.24 16.68
CA ILE A 63 13.82 14.25 18.12
C ILE A 63 14.97 14.91 18.90
N GLU A 64 16.20 14.51 18.67
CA GLU A 64 17.37 15.03 19.38
C GLU A 64 17.59 16.53 19.11
N ASP A 65 17.32 17.01 17.90
CA ASP A 65 17.41 18.44 17.56
C ASP A 65 16.35 19.27 18.29
N MET A 66 15.13 18.76 18.43
CA MET A 66 14.05 19.42 19.16
C MET A 66 14.25 19.43 20.69
N ILE A 67 14.97 18.44 21.23
CA ILE A 67 15.19 18.28 22.67
C ILE A 67 16.43 19.05 23.17
N LYS A 68 17.13 19.79 22.32
CA LYS A 68 18.40 20.46 22.67
C LYS A 68 18.46 20.94 24.13
N THR A 69 19.18 20.16 24.88
CA THR A 69 19.75 20.26 26.23
C THR A 69 19.55 21.59 26.98
N SER A 70 18.66 21.54 27.95
CA SER A 70 18.89 22.30 29.19
C SER A 70 19.88 21.48 30.03
N GLY A 71 21.09 21.96 30.22
CA GLY A 71 22.09 21.28 31.06
C GLY A 71 21.59 21.08 32.47
N GLY A 72 20.93 19.96 32.69
CA GLY A 72 20.40 19.53 33.98
C GLY A 72 21.43 18.68 34.71
N THR A 73 21.63 18.93 35.96
CA THR A 73 22.43 18.11 36.89
C THR A 73 21.90 16.69 36.91
N MET A 74 22.74 15.70 36.58
CA MET A 74 22.44 14.28 36.68
C MET A 74 21.96 13.92 38.09
N THR A 75 20.73 13.60 38.24
CA THR A 75 20.21 12.92 39.44
C THR A 75 20.37 11.41 39.26
N LEU A 76 21.34 10.85 39.98
CA LEU A 76 21.44 9.38 40.17
C LEU A 76 20.24 8.92 40.98
N GLY A 77 19.20 8.42 40.30
CA GLY A 77 18.00 7.94 40.97
C GLY A 77 16.90 7.51 39.99
N HIS A 78 15.74 7.24 40.52
CA HIS A 78 14.54 6.86 39.78
C HIS A 78 14.05 8.06 38.94
N LEU A 79 14.18 8.00 37.61
CA LEU A 79 13.64 9.03 36.72
C LEU A 79 12.11 8.99 36.71
N PRO A 80 11.42 10.06 37.11
CA PRO A 80 9.98 10.14 37.06
C PRO A 80 9.50 10.31 35.60
N LEU A 81 8.29 9.82 35.34
CA LEU A 81 7.58 10.10 34.11
C LEU A 81 6.96 11.51 34.18
N THR A 82 6.94 12.23 33.06
CA THR A 82 6.13 13.45 32.98
C THR A 82 4.64 13.11 33.02
N ARG A 83 3.79 14.05 33.43
CA ARG A 83 2.33 13.88 33.41
C ARG A 83 1.80 13.43 32.02
N ARG A 84 2.42 13.92 30.94
CA ARG A 84 2.07 13.55 29.58
C ARG A 84 2.49 12.11 29.28
N ALA A 85 3.69 11.69 29.62
CA ALA A 85 4.14 10.31 29.44
C ALA A 85 3.28 9.32 30.24
N GLU A 86 2.88 9.68 31.47
CA GLU A 86 1.93 8.86 32.24
C GLU A 86 0.54 8.78 31.61
N ARG A 87 0.05 9.88 31.02
CA ARG A 87 -1.22 9.92 30.30
C ARG A 87 -1.18 9.04 29.06
N ILE A 88 -0.11 9.12 28.26
CA ILE A 88 0.10 8.27 27.10
C ILE A 88 0.06 6.78 27.49
N LEU A 89 0.76 6.39 28.55
CA LEU A 89 0.76 5.00 29.01
C LEU A 89 -0.64 4.55 29.48
N ARG A 90 -1.40 5.41 30.18
CA ARG A 90 -2.80 5.10 30.55
C ARG A 90 -3.69 4.97 29.33
N ASN A 91 -3.54 5.87 28.36
CA ASN A 91 -4.31 5.86 27.12
C ASN A 91 -3.98 4.62 26.28
N ALA A 92 -2.72 4.18 26.25
CA ALA A 92 -2.32 2.94 25.58
C ALA A 92 -3.04 1.71 26.13
N PHE A 93 -3.26 1.65 27.45
CA PHE A 93 -4.07 0.58 28.06
C PHE A 93 -5.56 0.73 27.70
N SER A 94 -6.08 1.96 27.64
CA SER A 94 -7.45 2.23 27.20
C SER A 94 -7.67 1.83 25.73
N GLU A 95 -6.70 2.08 24.86
CA GLU A 95 -6.71 1.65 23.46
C GLU A 95 -6.75 0.11 23.34
N ALA A 96 -5.90 -0.59 24.10
CA ALA A 96 -5.91 -2.05 24.14
C ALA A 96 -7.27 -2.60 24.60
N SER A 97 -7.82 -2.03 25.67
CA SER A 97 -9.13 -2.44 26.21
C SER A 97 -10.26 -2.20 25.22
N SER A 98 -10.28 -1.09 24.49
CA SER A 98 -11.28 -0.79 23.47
C SER A 98 -11.26 -1.77 22.29
N ARG A 99 -10.11 -2.39 22.05
CA ARG A 99 -9.89 -3.41 21.00
C ARG A 99 -10.05 -4.85 21.52
N GLY A 100 -10.45 -5.00 22.79
CA GLY A 100 -10.68 -6.30 23.44
C GLY A 100 -9.40 -7.01 23.87
N GLU A 101 -8.27 -6.30 23.99
CA GLU A 101 -7.02 -6.83 24.48
C GLU A 101 -6.83 -6.57 25.97
N THR A 102 -6.22 -7.54 26.66
CA THR A 102 -5.99 -7.48 28.12
C THR A 102 -4.70 -6.75 28.49
N MET A 103 -3.79 -6.54 27.54
CA MET A 103 -2.49 -5.93 27.74
C MET A 103 -2.19 -4.92 26.63
N ALA A 104 -1.63 -3.77 27.00
CA ALA A 104 -1.17 -2.81 26.00
C ALA A 104 0.15 -3.26 25.36
N ASN A 105 0.19 -3.28 24.03
CA ASN A 105 1.34 -3.53 23.18
C ASN A 105 1.91 -2.22 22.61
N ASP A 106 2.98 -2.32 21.83
CA ASP A 106 3.68 -1.16 21.25
C ASP A 106 2.83 -0.37 20.24
N GLU A 107 1.93 -1.03 19.49
CA GLU A 107 0.95 -0.37 18.62
C GLU A 107 -0.05 0.49 19.38
N HIS A 108 -0.51 0.04 20.54
CA HIS A 108 -1.41 0.81 21.41
C HIS A 108 -0.70 2.04 22.00
N LEU A 109 0.62 1.91 22.26
CA LEU A 109 1.44 3.02 22.72
C LEU A 109 1.60 4.07 21.62
N LEU A 110 1.82 3.66 20.36
CA LEU A 110 1.91 4.56 19.21
C LEU A 110 0.57 5.28 18.98
N LEU A 111 -0.55 4.58 19.01
CA LEU A 111 -1.89 5.19 18.90
C LEU A 111 -2.17 6.20 20.03
N ALA A 112 -1.77 5.87 21.27
CA ALA A 112 -1.93 6.78 22.39
C ALA A 112 -1.07 8.05 22.24
N MET A 113 0.11 7.97 21.60
CA MET A 113 0.92 9.14 21.26
C MET A 113 0.24 10.00 20.20
N LEU A 114 -0.36 9.38 19.17
CA LEU A 114 -1.07 10.07 18.09
C LEU A 114 -2.38 10.74 18.56
N ARG A 115 -2.93 10.36 19.72
CA ARG A 115 -4.09 11.02 20.32
C ARG A 115 -3.75 12.26 21.14
N GLU A 116 -2.49 12.50 21.43
CA GLU A 116 -2.09 13.71 22.12
C GLU A 116 -2.25 14.93 21.21
N THR A 117 -2.65 16.06 21.78
CA THR A 117 -2.84 17.32 21.04
C THR A 117 -1.58 18.19 21.05
N GLU A 118 -0.65 17.90 21.96
CA GLU A 118 0.55 18.71 22.21
C GLU A 118 1.73 17.83 22.62
N GLY A 119 2.95 18.23 22.25
CA GLY A 119 4.20 17.64 22.69
C GLY A 119 5.08 17.16 21.56
N ILE A 120 6.37 17.02 21.85
CA ILE A 120 7.40 16.72 20.84
C ILE A 120 7.11 15.42 20.09
N ALA A 121 6.66 14.38 20.77
CA ALA A 121 6.37 13.12 20.10
C ALA A 121 5.27 13.26 19.02
N ILE A 122 4.16 13.93 19.33
CA ILE A 122 3.08 14.11 18.36
C ILE A 122 3.47 15.07 17.24
N GLU A 123 4.21 16.15 17.52
CA GLU A 123 4.71 17.09 16.51
C GLU A 123 5.60 16.37 15.49
N ILE A 124 6.46 15.46 15.96
CA ILE A 124 7.31 14.66 15.09
C ILE A 124 6.48 13.64 14.30
N LEU A 125 5.60 12.88 14.95
CA LEU A 125 4.76 11.91 14.26
C LEU A 125 3.91 12.57 13.16
N ILE A 126 3.37 13.77 13.40
CA ILE A 126 2.64 14.56 12.39
C ILE A 126 3.58 15.02 11.27
N SER A 127 4.84 15.40 11.57
CA SER A 127 5.79 15.83 10.52
C SER A 127 6.12 14.70 9.54
N PHE A 128 6.03 13.45 9.99
CA PHE A 128 6.11 12.24 9.14
C PHE A 128 4.75 11.79 8.58
N ALA A 129 3.73 12.66 8.61
CA ALA A 129 2.39 12.40 8.10
C ALA A 129 1.67 11.20 8.75
N LEU A 130 2.03 10.85 9.98
CA LEU A 130 1.34 9.84 10.78
C LEU A 130 0.16 10.50 11.49
N ASP A 131 -1.04 9.95 11.31
CA ASP A 131 -2.25 10.34 12.03
C ASP A 131 -2.92 9.12 12.68
N TYR A 132 -3.81 9.39 13.64
CA TYR A 132 -4.44 8.35 14.43
C TYR A 132 -5.35 7.42 13.60
N GLU A 133 -6.08 7.97 12.61
CA GLU A 133 -7.04 7.18 11.81
C GLU A 133 -6.32 6.22 10.88
N THR A 134 -5.37 6.71 10.08
CA THR A 134 -4.62 5.90 9.13
C THR A 134 -3.76 4.84 9.80
N VAL A 135 -3.10 5.18 10.92
CA VAL A 135 -2.33 4.21 11.71
C VAL A 135 -3.27 3.19 12.38
N GLY A 136 -4.44 3.63 12.86
CA GLY A 136 -5.44 2.77 13.46
C GLY A 136 -5.98 1.71 12.51
N ASP A 137 -6.31 2.09 11.28
CA ASP A 137 -6.80 1.21 10.22
C ASP A 137 -5.72 0.20 9.78
N LEU A 138 -4.47 0.65 9.70
CA LEU A 138 -3.35 -0.24 9.38
C LEU A 138 -3.13 -1.30 10.45
N ILE A 139 -3.21 -0.93 11.73
CA ILE A 139 -3.09 -1.86 12.85
C ILE A 139 -4.25 -2.87 12.81
N GLN A 140 -5.49 -2.40 12.62
CA GLN A 140 -6.67 -3.26 12.58
C GLN A 140 -6.59 -4.28 11.44
N THR A 141 -6.22 -3.87 10.24
CA THR A 141 -6.01 -4.76 9.09
C THR A 141 -4.88 -5.77 9.32
N THR A 142 -3.87 -5.39 10.10
CA THR A 142 -2.75 -6.27 10.44
C THR A 142 -3.13 -7.27 11.53
N GLU A 143 -3.94 -6.87 12.52
CA GLU A 143 -4.45 -7.74 13.58
C GLU A 143 -5.47 -8.76 13.06
N GLU A 144 -6.36 -8.39 12.15
CA GLU A 144 -7.30 -9.32 11.51
C GLU A 144 -6.58 -10.45 10.77
N LYS A 145 -5.45 -10.13 10.13
CA LYS A 145 -4.56 -11.14 9.54
C LYS A 145 -3.89 -12.05 10.57
N HIS A 146 -3.77 -11.64 11.84
CA HIS A 146 -3.21 -12.43 12.92
C HIS A 146 -4.25 -13.25 13.72
N LYS A 147 -5.50 -12.80 13.83
CA LYS A 147 -6.57 -13.49 14.59
C LYS A 147 -7.18 -14.70 13.87
N THR A 148 -6.94 -14.90 12.59
CA THR A 148 -7.40 -16.04 11.78
C THR A 148 -6.46 -17.26 11.81
N LYS A 149 -5.51 -17.35 12.75
CA LYS A 149 -4.62 -18.51 12.88
C LYS A 149 -4.80 -19.23 14.21
N ALA A 150 -5.79 -20.16 14.28
CA ALA A 150 -5.68 -21.38 15.08
C ALA A 150 -4.97 -22.45 14.21
N PRO A 151 -4.23 -23.43 14.81
CA PRO A 151 -3.14 -24.09 14.14
C PRO A 151 -3.61 -25.22 13.23
N MET A 152 -3.40 -25.07 11.92
CA MET A 152 -3.25 -26.21 11.00
C MET A 152 -2.18 -25.89 9.97
N SER A 153 -1.10 -26.70 10.04
CA SER A 153 -0.11 -27.04 9.00
C SER A 153 0.43 -25.88 8.14
N SER A 154 1.73 -25.63 8.38
CA SER A 154 2.75 -25.12 7.46
C SER A 154 2.33 -25.02 5.99
N GLU A 155 2.04 -23.79 5.53
CA GLU A 155 2.33 -23.38 4.17
C GLU A 155 2.80 -21.91 4.20
N HIS A 156 3.90 -21.67 3.52
CA HIS A 156 4.67 -20.46 3.41
C HIS A 156 3.84 -19.20 3.13
N SER A 157 3.69 -18.30 4.09
CA SER A 157 3.43 -16.89 3.76
C SER A 157 4.78 -16.25 3.41
N SER A 158 5.17 -16.33 2.15
CA SER A 158 6.24 -15.52 1.59
C SER A 158 5.90 -14.05 1.84
N LYS A 159 6.82 -13.30 2.48
CA LYS A 159 6.79 -11.84 2.48
C LYS A 159 6.56 -11.41 1.04
N SER A 160 5.52 -10.58 0.79
CA SER A 160 5.29 -10.05 -0.56
C SER A 160 6.57 -9.38 -1.04
N LYS A 161 7.00 -9.72 -2.25
CA LYS A 161 8.15 -9.07 -2.89
C LYS A 161 7.81 -7.67 -3.43
N THR A 162 6.55 -7.26 -3.31
CA THR A 162 5.99 -6.05 -3.89
C THR A 162 5.07 -5.32 -2.90
N PRO A 163 5.56 -4.85 -1.73
CA PRO A 163 4.72 -4.27 -0.70
C PRO A 163 4.08 -2.93 -1.12
N THR A 164 4.82 -2.06 -1.80
CA THR A 164 4.31 -0.77 -2.28
C THR A 164 3.25 -0.96 -3.36
N LEU A 165 3.52 -1.86 -4.29
CA LEU A 165 2.59 -2.19 -5.37
C LEU A 165 1.29 -2.81 -4.83
N ASP A 166 1.39 -3.71 -3.84
CA ASP A 166 0.23 -4.33 -3.19
C ASP A 166 -0.60 -3.31 -2.39
N HIS A 167 0.02 -2.23 -1.91
CA HIS A 167 -0.68 -1.15 -1.21
C HIS A 167 -1.52 -0.28 -2.17
N PHE A 168 -1.01 0.02 -3.37
CA PHE A 168 -1.67 0.86 -4.37
C PHE A 168 -2.39 0.09 -5.46
N SER A 169 -2.61 -1.22 -5.27
CA SER A 169 -3.30 -2.06 -6.25
C SER A 169 -4.23 -3.07 -5.60
N ARG A 170 -5.20 -3.53 -6.39
CA ARG A 170 -6.10 -4.62 -6.03
C ARG A 170 -5.67 -5.88 -6.75
N ASP A 171 -5.29 -6.94 -6.01
CA ASP A 171 -4.90 -8.23 -6.61
C ASP A 171 -6.11 -9.01 -7.11
N MET A 172 -6.33 -8.97 -8.44
CA MET A 172 -7.46 -9.64 -9.10
C MET A 172 -7.31 -11.17 -9.06
N THR A 173 -6.08 -11.69 -9.12
CA THR A 173 -5.81 -13.13 -9.03
C THR A 173 -6.05 -13.67 -7.63
N GLU A 174 -5.74 -12.89 -6.60
CA GLU A 174 -6.06 -13.28 -5.22
C GLU A 174 -7.57 -13.24 -4.95
N LEU A 175 -8.29 -12.26 -5.51
CA LEU A 175 -9.76 -12.21 -5.44
C LEU A 175 -10.40 -13.38 -6.17
N ALA A 176 -9.87 -13.75 -7.35
CA ALA A 176 -10.30 -14.94 -8.08
C ALA A 176 -10.09 -16.22 -7.26
N ARG A 177 -8.93 -16.34 -6.59
CA ARG A 177 -8.63 -17.48 -5.72
C ARG A 177 -9.59 -17.59 -4.53
N LYS A 178 -10.00 -16.45 -3.99
CA LYS A 178 -10.98 -16.36 -2.88
C LYS A 178 -12.44 -16.50 -3.33
N GLY A 179 -12.71 -16.65 -4.63
CA GLY A 179 -14.06 -16.71 -5.17
C GLY A 179 -14.87 -15.40 -4.97
N LYS A 180 -14.20 -14.25 -4.92
CA LYS A 180 -14.82 -12.94 -4.70
C LYS A 180 -15.07 -12.15 -5.98
N LEU A 181 -14.83 -12.75 -7.14
CA LEU A 181 -15.13 -12.16 -8.45
C LEU A 181 -16.39 -12.79 -9.01
N ASP A 182 -17.19 -11.97 -9.66
CA ASP A 182 -18.40 -12.42 -10.35
C ASP A 182 -18.06 -13.31 -11.56
N PRO A 183 -18.92 -14.23 -11.96
CA PRO A 183 -18.73 -15.03 -13.15
C PRO A 183 -18.76 -14.13 -14.39
N VAL A 184 -17.80 -14.35 -15.29
CA VAL A 184 -17.72 -13.61 -16.56
C VAL A 184 -18.34 -14.47 -17.67
N ILE A 185 -19.31 -13.90 -18.37
CA ILE A 185 -20.13 -14.58 -19.37
C ILE A 185 -20.02 -13.83 -20.69
N GLY A 186 -19.90 -14.58 -21.80
CA GLY A 186 -19.90 -14.03 -23.15
C GLY A 186 -18.66 -13.20 -23.54
N ARG A 187 -17.55 -13.37 -22.81
CA ARG A 187 -16.29 -12.63 -23.06
C ARG A 187 -15.07 -13.54 -23.30
N GLU A 188 -15.32 -14.82 -23.56
CA GLU A 188 -14.25 -15.82 -23.73
C GLU A 188 -13.30 -15.46 -24.87
N GLY A 189 -13.83 -14.96 -25.99
CA GLY A 189 -13.02 -14.57 -27.14
C GLY A 189 -12.10 -13.38 -26.87
N GLU A 190 -12.59 -12.38 -26.16
CA GLU A 190 -11.81 -11.20 -25.78
C GLU A 190 -10.73 -11.56 -24.73
N ILE A 191 -11.08 -12.40 -23.75
CA ILE A 191 -10.13 -12.89 -22.73
C ILE A 191 -9.01 -13.71 -23.40
N GLU A 192 -9.37 -14.62 -24.31
CA GLU A 192 -8.39 -15.40 -25.06
C GLU A 192 -7.48 -14.49 -25.90
N ARG A 193 -8.05 -13.45 -26.51
CA ARG A 193 -7.30 -12.47 -27.28
C ARG A 193 -6.33 -11.68 -26.42
N VAL A 194 -6.72 -11.27 -25.21
CA VAL A 194 -5.84 -10.64 -24.22
C VAL A 194 -4.68 -11.58 -23.88
N ALA A 195 -4.98 -12.84 -23.53
CA ALA A 195 -3.97 -13.85 -23.20
C ALA A 195 -2.99 -14.08 -24.37
N GLN A 196 -3.47 -14.17 -25.61
CA GLN A 196 -2.62 -14.30 -26.80
C GLN A 196 -1.67 -13.12 -26.98
N ILE A 197 -2.13 -11.87 -26.73
CA ILE A 197 -1.30 -10.68 -26.88
C ILE A 197 -0.23 -10.65 -25.82
N LEU A 198 -0.55 -10.93 -24.55
CA LEU A 198 0.40 -10.98 -23.43
C LEU A 198 1.55 -11.98 -23.66
N THR A 199 1.34 -13.02 -24.47
CA THR A 199 2.37 -14.02 -24.76
C THR A 199 3.29 -13.65 -25.94
N ARG A 200 3.07 -12.52 -26.60
CA ARG A 200 3.88 -12.07 -27.75
C ARG A 200 5.24 -11.52 -27.30
N ARG A 201 6.19 -11.58 -28.20
CA ARG A 201 7.51 -10.95 -27.98
C ARG A 201 7.52 -9.42 -28.20
N LYS A 202 6.59 -8.91 -29.01
CA LYS A 202 6.45 -7.48 -29.36
C LYS A 202 4.96 -7.14 -29.34
N LYS A 203 4.62 -5.89 -29.04
CA LYS A 203 3.24 -5.41 -28.89
C LYS A 203 2.45 -6.33 -27.92
N ASN A 204 3.09 -6.64 -26.80
CA ASN A 204 2.59 -7.58 -25.79
C ASN A 204 1.72 -6.92 -24.70
N ASN A 205 1.43 -5.64 -24.82
CA ASN A 205 0.52 -4.93 -23.92
C ASN A 205 -0.84 -4.73 -24.60
N PRO A 206 -1.89 -5.48 -24.23
CA PRO A 206 -3.22 -5.25 -24.78
C PRO A 206 -3.83 -3.96 -24.24
N VAL A 207 -4.58 -3.25 -25.06
CA VAL A 207 -5.44 -2.15 -24.65
C VAL A 207 -6.88 -2.42 -25.07
N LEU A 208 -7.78 -2.47 -24.08
CA LEU A 208 -9.21 -2.68 -24.26
C LEU A 208 -9.86 -1.33 -24.62
N ILE A 209 -10.45 -1.25 -25.81
CA ILE A 209 -11.05 -0.03 -26.32
C ILE A 209 -12.55 -0.25 -26.42
N GLY A 210 -13.34 0.55 -25.71
CA GLY A 210 -14.81 0.47 -25.76
C GLY A 210 -15.45 1.55 -24.93
N GLU A 211 -16.73 1.77 -25.13
CA GLU A 211 -17.52 2.73 -24.37
C GLU A 211 -17.52 2.43 -22.86
N PRO A 212 -17.79 3.41 -22.00
CA PRO A 212 -17.99 3.15 -20.59
C PRO A 212 -19.09 2.10 -20.35
N GLY A 213 -18.87 1.20 -19.39
CA GLY A 213 -19.88 0.19 -19.02
C GLY A 213 -19.97 -1.03 -19.91
N VAL A 214 -19.18 -1.17 -21.01
CA VAL A 214 -19.24 -2.37 -21.89
C VAL A 214 -18.61 -3.63 -21.29
N GLY A 215 -18.04 -3.57 -20.07
CA GLY A 215 -17.48 -4.72 -19.38
C GLY A 215 -15.97 -4.91 -19.58
N LYS A 216 -15.20 -3.84 -19.80
CA LYS A 216 -13.72 -3.93 -19.93
C LYS A 216 -13.06 -4.55 -18.69
N THR A 217 -13.50 -4.17 -17.49
CA THR A 217 -12.98 -4.70 -16.23
C THR A 217 -13.36 -6.18 -16.03
N ALA A 218 -14.56 -6.59 -16.45
CA ALA A 218 -14.98 -7.98 -16.40
C ALA A 218 -14.06 -8.93 -17.20
N ILE A 219 -13.51 -8.47 -18.33
CA ILE A 219 -12.53 -9.24 -19.12
C ILE A 219 -11.27 -9.54 -18.29
N ILE A 220 -10.82 -8.59 -17.47
CA ILE A 220 -9.66 -8.75 -16.59
C ILE A 220 -9.96 -9.70 -15.44
N GLU A 221 -11.17 -9.61 -14.88
CA GLU A 221 -11.67 -10.55 -13.86
C GLU A 221 -11.74 -11.98 -14.40
N GLY A 222 -12.25 -12.14 -15.62
CA GLY A 222 -12.26 -13.43 -16.32
C GLY A 222 -10.86 -13.98 -16.57
N LEU A 223 -9.93 -13.14 -17.02
CA LEU A 223 -8.53 -13.55 -17.20
C LEU A 223 -7.90 -14.00 -15.87
N ALA A 224 -8.13 -13.28 -14.77
CA ALA A 224 -7.67 -13.66 -13.44
C ALA A 224 -8.24 -15.03 -13.01
N GLN A 225 -9.53 -15.28 -13.25
CA GLN A 225 -10.15 -16.59 -12.99
C GLN A 225 -9.54 -17.70 -13.86
N MET A 226 -9.27 -17.44 -15.14
CA MET A 226 -8.63 -18.41 -16.04
C MET A 226 -7.19 -18.72 -15.62
N ILE A 227 -6.44 -17.75 -15.10
CA ILE A 227 -5.09 -17.95 -14.55
C ILE A 227 -5.17 -18.91 -13.34
N ILE A 228 -6.09 -18.68 -12.42
CA ILE A 228 -6.25 -19.52 -11.22
C ILE A 228 -6.69 -20.94 -11.60
N ARG A 229 -7.58 -21.07 -12.59
CA ARG A 229 -8.01 -22.38 -13.13
C ARG A 229 -6.95 -23.04 -14.00
N LYS A 230 -5.81 -22.35 -14.30
CA LYS A 230 -4.75 -22.81 -15.20
C LYS A 230 -5.21 -23.12 -16.63
N THR A 231 -6.26 -22.46 -17.09
CA THR A 231 -6.82 -22.59 -18.45
C THR A 231 -6.18 -21.61 -19.45
N VAL A 232 -5.13 -20.90 -19.03
CA VAL A 232 -4.32 -19.98 -19.86
C VAL A 232 -3.03 -20.66 -20.34
N PRO A 233 -2.33 -20.10 -21.36
CA PRO A 233 -1.00 -20.55 -21.76
C PRO A 233 -0.02 -20.64 -20.57
N ARG A 234 0.90 -21.61 -20.59
CA ARG A 234 1.83 -21.89 -19.47
C ARG A 234 2.57 -20.67 -18.95
N ILE A 235 2.95 -19.75 -19.82
CA ILE A 235 3.68 -18.54 -19.46
C ILE A 235 2.84 -17.59 -18.56
N LEU A 236 1.51 -17.66 -18.62
CA LEU A 236 0.60 -16.86 -17.83
C LEU A 236 0.10 -17.55 -16.55
N GLN A 237 0.31 -18.85 -16.36
CA GLN A 237 -0.28 -19.62 -15.25
C GLN A 237 0.19 -19.21 -13.86
N ASN A 238 1.35 -18.54 -13.75
CA ASN A 238 1.92 -18.08 -12.49
C ASN A 238 1.94 -16.55 -12.39
N GLN A 239 1.24 -15.86 -13.29
CA GLN A 239 1.16 -14.40 -13.27
C GLN A 239 0.13 -13.92 -12.25
N ARG A 240 0.42 -12.77 -11.65
CA ARG A 240 -0.51 -11.99 -10.81
C ARG A 240 -1.04 -10.83 -11.63
N ILE A 241 -2.34 -10.60 -11.60
CA ILE A 241 -2.95 -9.40 -12.19
C ILE A 241 -3.25 -8.42 -11.06
N LEU A 242 -2.61 -7.26 -11.11
CA LEU A 242 -2.77 -6.19 -10.14
C LEU A 242 -3.48 -5.00 -10.82
N SER A 243 -4.66 -4.65 -10.37
CA SER A 243 -5.38 -3.46 -10.82
C SER A 243 -4.85 -2.24 -10.06
N LEU A 244 -4.09 -1.39 -10.74
CA LEU A 244 -3.43 -0.22 -10.16
C LEU A 244 -4.44 0.91 -9.95
N ASP A 245 -4.50 1.44 -8.73
CA ASP A 245 -5.31 2.61 -8.39
C ASP A 245 -4.45 3.88 -8.43
N LEU A 246 -4.52 4.60 -9.54
CA LEU A 246 -3.79 5.84 -9.72
C LEU A 246 -4.31 6.96 -8.81
N ALA A 247 -5.60 6.93 -8.47
CA ALA A 247 -6.18 7.93 -7.58
C ALA A 247 -5.64 7.74 -6.15
N ALA A 248 -5.46 6.50 -5.69
CA ALA A 248 -4.84 6.20 -4.40
C ALA A 248 -3.38 6.65 -4.33
N ILE A 249 -2.61 6.55 -5.44
CA ILE A 249 -1.22 7.03 -5.48
C ILE A 249 -1.16 8.55 -5.33
N VAL A 250 -2.12 9.28 -5.92
CA VAL A 250 -2.23 10.75 -5.83
C VAL A 250 -2.80 11.20 -4.48
N ALA A 251 -3.67 10.41 -3.88
CA ALA A 251 -4.37 10.77 -2.65
C ALA A 251 -3.38 11.07 -1.51
N GLY A 252 -3.62 12.19 -0.81
CA GLY A 252 -2.78 12.62 0.32
C GLY A 252 -1.43 13.23 -0.07
N THR A 253 -1.07 13.34 -1.35
CA THR A 253 0.14 14.04 -1.77
C THR A 253 -0.11 15.55 -1.83
N LYS A 254 0.59 16.32 -1.00
CA LYS A 254 0.54 17.80 -1.01
C LYS A 254 1.50 18.42 -2.05
N TYR A 255 2.53 17.70 -2.42
CA TYR A 255 3.59 18.17 -3.32
C TYR A 255 3.82 17.16 -4.44
N ARG A 256 4.14 17.66 -5.63
CA ARG A 256 4.43 16.85 -6.82
C ARG A 256 5.52 15.78 -6.57
N GLY A 257 6.55 16.11 -5.80
CA GLY A 257 7.65 15.18 -5.50
C GLY A 257 7.20 13.92 -4.76
N GLN A 258 6.23 14.02 -3.85
CA GLN A 258 5.71 12.86 -3.11
C GLN A 258 5.00 11.85 -4.02
N PHE A 259 4.24 12.34 -5.00
CA PHE A 259 3.63 11.48 -6.01
C PHE A 259 4.67 10.79 -6.89
N GLU A 260 5.66 11.56 -7.38
CA GLU A 260 6.74 11.04 -8.21
C GLU A 260 7.54 9.94 -7.47
N GLU A 261 7.79 10.11 -6.19
CA GLU A 261 8.49 9.14 -5.34
C GLU A 261 7.68 7.86 -5.14
N ARG A 262 6.37 7.96 -4.79
CA ARG A 262 5.48 6.81 -4.70
C ARG A 262 5.40 6.04 -6.02
N LEU A 263 5.22 6.76 -7.12
CA LEU A 263 5.14 6.16 -8.45
C LEU A 263 6.46 5.48 -8.82
N LYS A 264 7.61 6.09 -8.48
CA LYS A 264 8.93 5.50 -8.70
C LYS A 264 9.11 4.19 -7.93
N SER A 265 8.66 4.14 -6.66
CA SER A 265 8.72 2.91 -5.85
C SER A 265 7.84 1.81 -6.46
N VAL A 266 6.62 2.13 -6.89
CA VAL A 266 5.73 1.20 -7.61
C VAL A 266 6.40 0.68 -8.89
N MET A 267 7.03 1.57 -9.68
CA MET A 267 7.72 1.20 -10.91
C MET A 267 8.93 0.29 -10.66
N MET A 268 9.72 0.57 -9.63
CA MET A 268 10.86 -0.28 -9.25
C MET A 268 10.41 -1.69 -8.87
N GLU A 269 9.35 -1.81 -8.07
CA GLU A 269 8.80 -3.13 -7.70
C GLU A 269 8.24 -3.87 -8.92
N LEU A 270 7.62 -3.18 -9.88
CA LEU A 270 7.15 -3.77 -11.14
C LEU A 270 8.30 -4.29 -11.99
N GLU A 271 9.35 -3.49 -12.17
CA GLU A 271 10.54 -3.88 -12.96
C GLU A 271 11.29 -5.06 -12.35
N MET A 272 11.28 -5.20 -11.01
CA MET A 272 11.90 -6.32 -10.30
C MET A 272 11.01 -7.58 -10.26
N SER A 273 9.76 -7.50 -10.70
CA SER A 273 8.78 -8.58 -10.58
C SER A 273 8.46 -9.20 -11.94
N GLU A 274 9.03 -10.37 -12.22
CA GLU A 274 8.81 -11.09 -13.49
C GLU A 274 7.39 -11.70 -13.64
N ASN A 275 6.63 -11.78 -12.55
CA ASN A 275 5.34 -12.48 -12.50
C ASN A 275 4.15 -11.55 -12.24
N VAL A 276 4.26 -10.28 -12.58
CA VAL A 276 3.21 -9.27 -12.38
C VAL A 276 2.76 -8.69 -13.71
N ILE A 277 1.45 -8.65 -13.91
CA ILE A 277 0.78 -7.93 -14.98
C ILE A 277 -0.05 -6.84 -14.32
N ILE A 278 0.21 -5.56 -14.66
CA ILE A 278 -0.61 -4.47 -14.18
C ILE A 278 -1.81 -4.25 -15.09
N PHE A 279 -2.96 -4.02 -14.48
CA PHE A 279 -4.13 -3.49 -15.17
C PHE A 279 -4.32 -2.02 -14.79
N ILE A 280 -4.47 -1.17 -15.78
CA ILE A 280 -4.70 0.27 -15.59
C ILE A 280 -5.99 0.62 -16.30
N ASP A 281 -7.01 0.89 -15.51
CA ASP A 281 -8.24 1.46 -16.06
C ASP A 281 -8.00 2.94 -16.39
N GLU A 282 -8.70 3.43 -17.39
CA GLU A 282 -8.51 4.80 -17.90
C GLU A 282 -7.02 5.15 -18.17
N ILE A 283 -6.29 4.25 -18.85
CA ILE A 283 -4.84 4.41 -19.10
C ILE A 283 -4.46 5.75 -19.74
N HIS A 284 -5.40 6.42 -20.37
CA HIS A 284 -5.22 7.76 -20.93
C HIS A 284 -4.90 8.81 -19.85
N THR A 285 -5.31 8.57 -18.59
CA THR A 285 -4.99 9.46 -17.46
C THR A 285 -3.50 9.50 -17.16
N LEU A 286 -2.77 8.40 -17.38
CA LEU A 286 -1.30 8.36 -17.29
C LEU A 286 -0.62 9.19 -18.36
N VAL A 287 -1.21 9.23 -19.57
CA VAL A 287 -0.56 9.81 -20.77
C VAL A 287 -1.01 11.25 -21.00
N GLY A 288 -2.24 11.59 -20.60
CA GLY A 288 -2.87 12.86 -20.91
C GLY A 288 -2.76 13.94 -19.83
N ALA A 289 -2.25 13.61 -18.69
CA ALA A 289 -2.16 14.52 -17.54
C ALA A 289 -1.17 15.70 -17.73
N GLY A 290 -0.48 15.83 -18.87
CA GLY A 290 0.52 16.86 -19.16
C GLY A 290 0.00 18.19 -19.73
N GLY A 291 -1.30 18.40 -19.85
CA GLY A 291 -1.82 19.53 -20.62
C GLY A 291 -2.82 20.42 -19.92
N ALA A 292 -2.51 21.06 -18.84
CA ALA A 292 -2.94 22.37 -18.32
C ALA A 292 -2.69 22.44 -16.81
N SER A 293 -1.83 23.37 -16.41
CA SER A 293 -1.63 23.82 -15.00
C SER A 293 -1.54 22.70 -13.95
N GLY A 294 -0.40 22.02 -13.83
CA GLY A 294 -0.05 21.26 -12.63
C GLY A 294 -0.40 19.78 -12.62
N SER A 295 -0.83 19.19 -13.72
CA SER A 295 -1.12 17.76 -13.78
C SER A 295 0.16 16.92 -13.79
N LEU A 296 0.14 15.90 -12.98
CA LEU A 296 1.23 14.98 -12.65
C LEU A 296 1.62 14.18 -13.91
N ASP A 297 2.84 14.34 -14.39
CA ASP A 297 3.34 13.67 -15.60
C ASP A 297 3.85 12.25 -15.27
N ALA A 298 2.92 11.35 -14.89
CA ALA A 298 3.20 9.94 -14.69
C ALA A 298 3.71 9.26 -15.97
N SER A 299 3.34 9.81 -17.12
CA SER A 299 3.69 9.29 -18.45
C SER A 299 5.20 9.14 -18.66
N ASN A 300 5.98 10.11 -18.22
CA ASN A 300 7.44 10.08 -18.39
C ASN A 300 8.10 8.98 -17.55
N MET A 301 7.46 8.51 -16.49
CA MET A 301 7.96 7.43 -15.65
C MET A 301 7.61 6.05 -16.22
N PHE A 302 6.39 5.87 -16.74
CA PHE A 302 5.94 4.61 -17.33
C PHE A 302 6.50 4.34 -18.73
N LYS A 303 6.63 5.37 -19.57
CA LYS A 303 7.08 5.24 -20.97
C LYS A 303 8.40 4.49 -21.15
N PRO A 304 9.47 4.77 -20.39
CA PRO A 304 10.74 4.05 -20.56
C PRO A 304 10.60 2.56 -20.32
N SER A 305 9.95 2.15 -19.22
CA SER A 305 9.81 0.75 -18.81
C SER A 305 8.87 -0.02 -19.73
N LEU A 306 7.76 0.60 -20.17
CA LEU A 306 6.89 0.06 -21.21
C LEU A 306 7.64 -0.04 -22.56
N ALA A 307 8.47 0.95 -22.92
CA ALA A 307 9.22 0.95 -24.16
C ALA A 307 10.32 -0.12 -24.20
N ARG A 308 10.96 -0.42 -23.07
CA ARG A 308 11.94 -1.52 -22.97
C ARG A 308 11.26 -2.89 -22.91
N GLY A 309 10.01 -2.97 -22.43
CA GLY A 309 9.29 -4.21 -22.22
C GLY A 309 9.56 -4.85 -20.87
N ASP A 310 10.04 -4.06 -19.92
CA ASP A 310 10.35 -4.49 -18.54
C ASP A 310 9.06 -4.72 -17.73
N ILE A 311 7.92 -4.18 -18.22
CA ILE A 311 6.63 -4.24 -17.55
C ILE A 311 5.57 -4.78 -18.52
N HIS A 312 4.73 -5.69 -18.03
CA HIS A 312 3.52 -6.13 -18.70
C HIS A 312 2.31 -5.33 -18.21
N CYS A 313 1.61 -4.69 -19.14
CA CYS A 313 0.48 -3.82 -18.85
C CYS A 313 -0.74 -4.17 -19.70
N ILE A 314 -1.91 -4.19 -19.09
CA ILE A 314 -3.21 -4.18 -19.76
C ILE A 314 -3.83 -2.82 -19.52
N GLY A 315 -4.16 -2.09 -20.57
CA GLY A 315 -4.86 -0.81 -20.47
C GLY A 315 -6.33 -0.94 -20.82
N ALA A 316 -7.16 -0.05 -20.26
CA ALA A 316 -8.55 0.14 -20.71
C ALA A 316 -8.80 1.62 -20.97
N THR A 317 -9.52 1.96 -22.04
CA THR A 317 -9.85 3.34 -22.39
C THR A 317 -11.02 3.39 -23.39
N THR A 318 -11.47 4.58 -23.75
CA THR A 318 -12.40 4.79 -24.86
C THR A 318 -11.63 4.98 -26.19
N LEU A 319 -12.33 4.88 -27.32
CA LEU A 319 -11.72 5.04 -28.64
C LEU A 319 -11.18 6.47 -28.86
N ASP A 320 -11.92 7.47 -28.40
CA ASP A 320 -11.55 8.88 -28.56
C ASP A 320 -10.32 9.23 -27.74
N GLU A 321 -10.26 8.75 -26.50
CA GLU A 321 -9.11 8.94 -25.63
C GLU A 321 -7.88 8.17 -26.11
N TYR A 322 -8.05 6.96 -26.63
CA TYR A 322 -6.98 6.23 -27.26
C TYR A 322 -6.35 7.01 -28.41
N ARG A 323 -7.18 7.52 -29.34
CA ARG A 323 -6.73 8.33 -30.49
C ARG A 323 -6.04 9.61 -30.06
N LYS A 324 -6.55 10.24 -29.00
CA LYS A 324 -6.06 11.53 -28.52
C LYS A 324 -4.71 11.43 -27.81
N TYR A 325 -4.52 10.38 -27.00
CA TYR A 325 -3.41 10.31 -26.04
C TYR A 325 -2.40 9.19 -26.34
N ILE A 326 -2.83 8.01 -26.80
CA ILE A 326 -1.95 6.85 -26.97
C ILE A 326 -1.47 6.71 -28.41
N GLU A 327 -2.38 6.82 -29.39
CA GLU A 327 -2.07 6.62 -30.81
C GLU A 327 -1.09 7.67 -31.33
N LYS A 328 -1.13 8.89 -30.80
CA LYS A 328 -0.20 9.98 -31.17
C LYS A 328 1.19 9.79 -30.58
N ASP A 329 1.35 8.98 -29.55
CA ASP A 329 2.63 8.69 -28.94
C ASP A 329 3.25 7.45 -29.57
N GLY A 330 4.21 7.66 -30.44
CA GLY A 330 4.84 6.57 -31.21
C GLY A 330 5.59 5.55 -30.33
N ALA A 331 5.97 5.89 -29.10
CA ALA A 331 6.59 4.95 -28.18
C ALA A 331 5.55 3.98 -27.59
N LEU A 332 4.37 4.48 -27.26
CA LEU A 332 3.27 3.69 -26.72
C LEU A 332 2.56 2.89 -27.83
N ASP A 333 2.27 3.49 -28.98
CA ASP A 333 1.59 2.80 -30.08
C ASP A 333 2.35 1.55 -30.57
N ARG A 334 3.67 1.56 -30.51
CA ARG A 334 4.51 0.41 -30.86
C ARG A 334 4.45 -0.72 -29.83
N ARG A 335 3.95 -0.47 -28.63
CA ARG A 335 3.91 -1.41 -27.52
C ARG A 335 2.52 -1.92 -27.22
N PHE A 336 1.50 -1.09 -27.47
CA PHE A 336 0.12 -1.47 -27.23
C PHE A 336 -0.53 -2.14 -28.45
N GLN A 337 -1.37 -3.15 -28.19
CA GLN A 337 -2.20 -3.81 -29.17
C GLN A 337 -3.67 -3.57 -28.86
N LYS A 338 -4.39 -2.96 -29.79
CA LYS A 338 -5.82 -2.65 -29.65
C LYS A 338 -6.67 -3.92 -29.63
N ILE A 339 -7.64 -3.96 -28.75
CA ILE A 339 -8.76 -4.91 -28.71
C ILE A 339 -10.04 -4.09 -28.60
N ALA A 340 -10.88 -4.13 -29.62
CA ALA A 340 -12.17 -3.45 -29.57
C ALA A 340 -13.16 -4.31 -28.74
N ILE A 341 -13.82 -3.68 -27.78
CA ILE A 341 -14.83 -4.29 -26.93
C ILE A 341 -16.19 -3.68 -27.29
N ASN A 342 -17.04 -4.50 -27.85
CA ASN A 342 -18.38 -4.09 -28.21
C ASN A 342 -19.37 -4.25 -27.02
N PRO A 343 -20.45 -3.45 -26.99
CA PRO A 343 -21.55 -3.72 -26.07
C PRO A 343 -22.10 -5.14 -26.27
N PRO A 344 -22.54 -5.80 -25.20
CA PRO A 344 -23.17 -7.11 -25.33
C PRO A 344 -24.48 -7.01 -26.12
N THR A 345 -24.81 -8.05 -26.84
CA THR A 345 -26.10 -8.21 -27.48
C THR A 345 -27.23 -8.40 -26.45
N ILE A 346 -28.49 -8.35 -26.86
CA ILE A 346 -29.62 -8.55 -25.94
C ILE A 346 -29.54 -9.95 -25.33
N ASP A 347 -29.24 -10.98 -26.11
CA ASP A 347 -29.16 -12.37 -25.66
C ASP A 347 -27.99 -12.54 -24.66
N GLU A 348 -26.81 -12.02 -24.97
CA GLU A 348 -25.67 -12.02 -24.06
C GLU A 348 -25.98 -11.24 -22.76
N SER A 349 -26.74 -10.15 -22.84
CA SER A 349 -27.17 -9.39 -21.66
C SER A 349 -28.10 -10.19 -20.76
N ILE A 350 -29.01 -10.98 -21.36
CA ILE A 350 -29.88 -11.90 -20.62
C ILE A 350 -29.06 -12.99 -19.93
N ASP A 351 -28.07 -13.56 -20.63
CA ASP A 351 -27.19 -14.59 -20.07
C ASP A 351 -26.34 -14.04 -18.90
N ILE A 352 -25.84 -12.81 -19.03
CA ILE A 352 -25.12 -12.12 -17.93
C ILE A 352 -26.03 -11.98 -16.71
N LEU A 353 -27.27 -11.52 -16.89
CA LEU A 353 -28.23 -11.38 -15.79
C LEU A 353 -28.60 -12.73 -15.15
N HIS A 354 -28.69 -13.78 -15.93
CA HIS A 354 -28.92 -15.14 -15.40
C HIS A 354 -27.74 -15.68 -14.62
N GLY A 355 -26.52 -15.36 -15.02
CA GLY A 355 -25.28 -15.79 -14.32
C GLY A 355 -24.97 -15.04 -13.05
N LEU A 356 -25.53 -13.83 -12.87
CA LEU A 356 -25.40 -13.02 -11.65
C LEU A 356 -26.45 -13.37 -10.57
N LYS A 357 -27.42 -14.20 -10.88
CA LYS A 357 -28.50 -14.63 -9.98
C LYS A 357 -28.08 -15.87 -9.17
#